data_e3b172631790f8dab486796a213dbe63
#
_entry.id   e3b172631790f8dab486796a213dbe63
#
_cell.length_a   1.000
_cell.length_b   1.000
_cell.length_c   1.000
_cell.angle_alpha   90.00
_cell.angle_beta   90.00
_cell.angle_gamma   90.00
#
_symmetry.space_group_name_H-M   'P 1'
#
loop_
_entity.id
_entity.type
_entity.pdbx_description
1 polymer ?
#
loop_
_entity_poly.entity_id
_entity_poly.type
_entity_poly.pdbx_seq_one_letter_code
_entity_poly.pdbx_strand_id
1 'polypeptide(L)'
;MTPRVLTIAPLPPEKSAYALARYSRSADSIRQSIEWVKTHNSQQFLESFYFQYGHQSIADLGHTAVCFEGVSELAAREIEDEVLWDGQAKSSRYQDFSKGGFITPPEFDEAQAVEY
;
A
#
# COMPACT_ATOMS: atom_id res chain seq x y z
N MET A 1 28.34 -14.76 -13.32
CA MET A 1 27.40 -13.61 -13.24
C MET A 1 27.62 -12.91 -11.89
N THR A 2 27.76 -11.60 -11.86
CA THR A 2 27.92 -10.84 -10.60
C THR A 2 26.55 -10.68 -9.91
N PRO A 3 26.40 -11.04 -8.64
CA PRO A 3 25.17 -10.82 -7.89
C PRO A 3 24.78 -9.34 -7.85
N ARG A 4 23.50 -9.03 -8.00
CA ARG A 4 22.95 -7.67 -7.94
C ARG A 4 21.68 -7.62 -7.14
N VAL A 5 21.52 -6.57 -6.33
CA VAL A 5 20.27 -6.23 -5.63
C VAL A 5 19.62 -5.07 -6.38
N LEU A 6 18.37 -5.25 -6.75
CA LEU A 6 17.60 -4.28 -7.53
C LEU A 6 16.26 -4.02 -6.86
N THR A 7 15.81 -2.77 -6.90
CA THR A 7 14.47 -2.39 -6.47
C THR A 7 13.58 -2.15 -7.68
N ILE A 8 12.28 -2.41 -7.54
CA ILE A 8 11.28 -2.23 -8.61
C ILE A 8 10.44 -0.96 -8.44
N ALA A 9 10.67 -0.20 -7.37
CA ALA A 9 9.99 1.08 -7.13
C ALA A 9 10.49 2.19 -8.10
N PRO A 10 9.65 3.14 -8.49
CA PRO A 10 8.22 3.20 -8.21
C PRO A 10 7.40 2.69 -9.41
N LEU A 11 6.72 1.60 -9.25
CA LEU A 11 5.68 1.14 -10.18
C LEU A 11 4.33 1.13 -9.45
N PRO A 12 3.20 1.35 -10.15
CA PRO A 12 1.89 1.07 -9.59
C PRO A 12 1.79 -0.38 -9.12
N PRO A 13 1.01 -0.69 -8.07
CA PRO A 13 0.94 -2.04 -7.49
C PRO A 13 0.67 -3.15 -8.49
N GLU A 14 -0.27 -2.95 -9.41
CA GLU A 14 -0.61 -3.90 -10.46
C GLU A 14 0.54 -4.10 -11.47
N LYS A 15 1.29 -3.04 -11.76
CA LYS A 15 2.49 -3.12 -12.62
C LYS A 15 3.64 -3.83 -11.93
N SER A 16 3.80 -3.63 -10.61
CA SER A 16 4.78 -4.33 -9.79
C SER A 16 4.50 -5.83 -9.76
N ALA A 17 3.26 -6.22 -9.47
CA ALA A 17 2.83 -7.61 -9.48
C ALA A 17 3.06 -8.26 -10.85
N TYR A 18 2.73 -7.56 -11.94
CA TYR A 18 2.95 -8.04 -13.30
C TYR A 18 4.44 -8.22 -13.62
N ALA A 19 5.29 -7.24 -13.28
CA ALA A 19 6.73 -7.32 -13.51
C ALA A 19 7.36 -8.52 -12.80
N LEU A 20 6.99 -8.74 -11.53
CA LEU A 20 7.48 -9.88 -10.73
C LEU A 20 6.96 -11.22 -11.27
N ALA A 21 5.69 -11.29 -11.63
CA ALA A 21 5.12 -12.50 -12.23
C ALA A 21 5.81 -12.85 -13.56
N ARG A 22 6.08 -11.86 -14.40
CA ARG A 22 6.82 -12.04 -15.65
C ARG A 22 8.27 -12.48 -15.39
N TYR A 23 8.94 -11.79 -14.47
CA TYR A 23 10.33 -12.12 -14.09
C TYR A 23 10.48 -13.56 -13.61
N SER A 24 9.53 -14.06 -12.83
CA SER A 24 9.57 -15.45 -12.32
C SER A 24 9.39 -16.52 -13.42
N ARG A 25 8.93 -16.14 -14.61
CA ARG A 25 8.59 -17.06 -15.73
C ARG A 25 9.40 -16.84 -16.99
N SER A 26 10.35 -15.91 -16.98
CA SER A 26 11.20 -15.62 -18.14
C SER A 26 12.67 -15.64 -17.77
N ALA A 27 13.53 -15.78 -18.75
CA ALA A 27 14.98 -15.64 -18.59
C ALA A 27 15.45 -14.18 -18.54
N ASP A 28 14.53 -13.23 -18.75
CA ASP A 28 14.82 -11.81 -18.73
C ASP A 28 15.20 -11.31 -17.34
N SER A 29 16.02 -10.26 -17.28
CA SER A 29 16.28 -9.57 -16.02
C SER A 29 15.04 -8.83 -15.52
N ILE A 30 15.00 -8.51 -14.22
CA ILE A 30 13.91 -7.70 -13.66
C ILE A 30 13.82 -6.32 -14.33
N ARG A 31 14.92 -5.73 -14.75
CA ARG A 31 14.91 -4.45 -15.49
C ARG A 31 14.19 -4.56 -16.83
N GLN A 32 14.41 -5.62 -17.57
CA GLN A 32 13.71 -5.90 -18.82
C GLN A 32 12.22 -6.14 -18.58
N SER A 33 11.86 -6.84 -17.51
CA SER A 33 10.48 -7.05 -17.11
C SER A 33 9.77 -5.73 -16.73
N ILE A 34 10.46 -4.83 -16.01
CA ILE A 34 9.94 -3.50 -15.67
C ILE A 34 9.67 -2.68 -16.93
N GLU A 35 10.64 -2.59 -17.85
CA GLU A 35 10.45 -1.83 -19.09
C GLU A 35 9.30 -2.40 -19.93
N TRP A 36 9.18 -3.70 -19.97
CA TRP A 36 8.12 -4.36 -20.72
C TRP A 36 6.73 -4.05 -20.16
N VAL A 37 6.53 -4.15 -18.85
CA VAL A 37 5.21 -3.89 -18.22
C VAL A 37 4.77 -2.43 -18.27
N LYS A 38 5.69 -1.48 -18.44
CA LYS A 38 5.33 -0.06 -18.61
C LYS A 38 4.41 0.17 -19.81
N THR A 39 4.60 -0.57 -20.87
CA THR A 39 3.87 -0.43 -22.14
C THR A 39 2.76 -1.47 -22.34
N HIS A 40 2.64 -2.44 -21.44
CA HIS A 40 1.65 -3.51 -21.55
C HIS A 40 0.52 -3.35 -20.54
N ASN A 41 -0.66 -3.84 -20.90
CA ASN A 41 -1.84 -3.79 -20.05
C ASN A 41 -1.74 -4.82 -18.90
N SER A 42 -1.56 -4.33 -17.68
CA SER A 42 -1.49 -5.16 -16.48
C SER A 42 -2.84 -5.76 -16.09
N GLN A 43 -3.92 -5.04 -16.31
CA GLN A 43 -5.26 -5.52 -15.95
C GLN A 43 -5.62 -6.80 -16.70
N GLN A 44 -5.44 -6.83 -18.00
CA GLN A 44 -5.73 -8.01 -18.81
C GLN A 44 -4.88 -9.23 -18.40
N PHE A 45 -3.62 -8.99 -18.06
CA PHE A 45 -2.75 -10.03 -17.53
C PHE A 45 -3.24 -10.56 -16.19
N LEU A 46 -3.55 -9.68 -15.23
CA LEU A 46 -4.03 -10.05 -13.91
C LEU A 46 -5.38 -10.78 -13.97
N GLU A 47 -6.29 -10.34 -14.82
CA GLU A 47 -7.57 -11.02 -15.06
C GLU A 47 -7.35 -12.46 -15.56
N SER A 48 -6.46 -12.64 -16.52
CA SER A 48 -6.17 -13.98 -17.05
C SER A 48 -5.52 -14.89 -16.01
N PHE A 49 -4.48 -14.42 -15.33
CA PHE A 49 -3.72 -15.26 -14.41
C PHE A 49 -4.38 -15.40 -13.04
N TYR A 50 -5.01 -14.36 -12.52
CA TYR A 50 -5.67 -14.38 -11.22
C TYR A 50 -7.01 -15.11 -11.27
N PHE A 51 -7.88 -14.71 -12.20
CA PHE A 51 -9.25 -15.27 -12.26
C PHE A 51 -9.33 -16.57 -13.05
N GLN A 52 -8.66 -16.68 -14.19
CA GLN A 52 -8.77 -17.87 -15.04
C GLN A 52 -7.92 -19.04 -14.55
N TYR A 53 -6.73 -18.77 -14.03
CA TYR A 53 -5.79 -19.80 -13.58
C TYR A 53 -5.68 -19.94 -12.07
N GLY A 54 -6.33 -19.07 -11.29
CA GLY A 54 -6.32 -19.12 -9.83
C GLY A 54 -4.97 -18.83 -9.16
N HIS A 55 -4.08 -18.13 -9.84
CA HIS A 55 -2.76 -17.77 -9.30
C HIS A 55 -2.84 -16.58 -8.34
N GLN A 56 -3.48 -16.76 -7.20
CA GLN A 56 -3.70 -15.72 -6.17
C GLN A 56 -2.40 -15.10 -5.67
N SER A 57 -1.32 -15.86 -5.59
CA SER A 57 -0.01 -15.39 -5.16
C SER A 57 0.59 -14.26 -6.02
N ILE A 58 0.08 -14.03 -7.22
CA ILE A 58 0.49 -12.91 -8.06
C ILE A 58 -0.08 -11.59 -7.53
N ALA A 59 -1.32 -11.60 -7.06
CA ALA A 59 -1.96 -10.40 -6.49
C ALA A 59 -1.25 -9.96 -5.19
N ASP A 60 -0.78 -10.89 -4.39
CA ASP A 60 -0.02 -10.62 -3.15
C ASP A 60 1.32 -9.90 -3.40
N LEU A 61 1.79 -9.85 -4.63
CA LEU A 61 2.98 -9.09 -5.01
C LEU A 61 2.72 -7.58 -5.21
N GLY A 62 1.46 -7.17 -5.20
CA GLY A 62 1.07 -5.76 -5.32
C GLY A 62 0.99 -5.10 -3.94
N HIS A 63 1.84 -4.10 -3.70
CA HIS A 63 1.84 -3.31 -2.46
C HIS A 63 1.41 -1.88 -2.74
N THR A 64 0.67 -1.28 -1.81
CA THR A 64 0.29 0.13 -1.85
C THR A 64 0.45 0.76 -0.48
N ALA A 65 0.73 2.06 -0.45
CA ALA A 65 0.70 2.84 0.77
C ALA A 65 -0.67 3.52 0.89
N VAL A 66 -1.29 3.42 2.06
CA VAL A 66 -2.55 4.08 2.38
C VAL A 66 -2.31 5.04 3.54
N CYS A 67 -2.72 6.29 3.39
CA CYS A 67 -2.63 7.29 4.44
C CYS A 67 -4.01 7.52 5.04
N PHE A 68 -4.10 7.41 6.35
CA PHE A 68 -5.31 7.72 7.10
C PHE A 68 -5.13 9.10 7.76
N GLU A 69 -6.01 10.02 7.46
CA GLU A 69 -5.97 11.37 8.01
C GLU A 69 -7.29 11.68 8.71
N GLY A 70 -7.25 12.56 9.73
CA GLY A 70 -8.43 12.93 10.49
C GLY A 70 -9.02 11.78 11.32
N VAL A 71 -8.20 10.86 11.79
CA VAL A 71 -8.59 9.76 12.67
C VAL A 71 -8.12 10.03 14.10
N SER A 72 -8.83 9.48 15.09
CA SER A 72 -8.41 9.56 16.49
C SER A 72 -7.16 8.73 16.75
N GLU A 73 -6.45 9.02 17.84
CA GLU A 73 -5.30 8.22 18.31
C GLU A 73 -5.69 6.75 18.53
N LEU A 74 -6.89 6.50 19.07
CA LEU A 74 -7.39 5.14 19.26
C LEU A 74 -7.58 4.41 17.94
N ALA A 75 -8.20 5.06 16.96
CA ALA A 75 -8.37 4.47 15.62
C ALA A 75 -7.03 4.24 14.93
N ALA A 76 -6.05 5.14 15.08
CA ALA A 76 -4.72 4.96 14.54
C ALA A 76 -4.03 3.71 15.12
N ARG A 77 -4.17 3.48 16.42
CA ARG A 77 -3.63 2.26 17.07
C ARG A 77 -4.27 0.98 16.58
N GLU A 78 -5.58 0.95 16.44
CA GLU A 78 -6.29 -0.21 15.90
C GLU A 78 -5.85 -0.52 14.45
N ILE A 79 -5.64 0.52 13.64
CA ILE A 79 -5.14 0.36 12.28
C ILE A 79 -3.70 -0.19 12.27
N GLU A 80 -2.82 0.30 13.15
CA GLU A 80 -1.42 -0.13 13.22
C GLU A 80 -1.25 -1.53 13.83
N ASP A 81 -2.19 -1.99 14.65
CA ASP A 81 -2.13 -3.30 15.31
C ASP A 81 -2.49 -4.46 14.37
N GLU A 82 -2.91 -4.18 13.15
CA GLU A 82 -3.21 -5.20 12.15
C GLU A 82 -1.94 -5.88 11.64
N VAL A 83 -1.94 -7.22 11.64
CA VAL A 83 -0.76 -8.05 11.33
C VAL A 83 -0.45 -8.19 9.84
N LEU A 84 -1.35 -7.74 8.97
CA LEU A 84 -1.21 -7.89 7.51
C LEU A 84 -0.49 -6.73 6.82
N TRP A 85 -0.19 -5.67 7.55
CA TRP A 85 0.59 -4.53 7.03
C TRP A 85 1.47 -3.90 8.09
N ASP A 86 2.40 -3.09 7.66
CA ASP A 86 3.23 -2.27 8.51
C ASP A 86 2.89 -0.79 8.29
N GLY A 87 2.94 -0.01 9.35
CA GLY A 87 2.63 1.41 9.28
C GLY A 87 3.45 2.26 10.23
N GLN A 88 3.18 3.55 10.17
CA GLN A 88 3.75 4.53 11.08
C GLN A 88 2.79 5.70 11.29
N ALA A 89 2.42 5.94 12.54
CA ALA A 89 1.64 7.12 12.92
C ALA A 89 2.50 8.37 13.08
N LYS A 90 1.86 9.53 13.06
CA LYS A 90 2.52 10.81 13.38
C LYS A 90 3.01 10.80 14.82
N SER A 91 4.29 11.13 14.99
CA SER A 91 4.91 11.15 16.32
C SER A 91 4.49 12.37 17.13
N SER A 92 3.89 12.16 18.30
CA SER A 92 3.55 13.22 19.27
C SER A 92 4.79 13.95 19.82
N ARG A 93 5.99 13.38 19.64
CA ARG A 93 7.26 14.03 20.05
C ARG A 93 7.76 15.07 19.04
N TYR A 94 7.34 14.97 17.79
CA TYR A 94 7.81 15.83 16.70
C TYR A 94 6.73 16.71 16.09
N GLN A 95 5.48 16.51 16.49
CA GLN A 95 4.33 17.27 15.98
C GLN A 95 3.74 18.16 17.09
N ASP A 96 3.41 19.40 16.73
CA ASP A 96 2.62 20.29 17.57
C ASP A 96 1.14 20.06 17.29
N PHE A 97 0.52 19.19 18.07
CA PHE A 97 -0.91 18.84 17.92
C PHE A 97 -1.86 19.96 18.35
N SER A 98 -1.37 21.00 19.08
CA SER A 98 -2.20 22.14 19.46
C SER A 98 -2.76 22.91 18.26
N LYS A 99 -2.13 22.79 17.10
CA LYS A 99 -2.57 23.44 15.86
C LYS A 99 -3.52 22.59 15.01
N GLY A 100 -3.63 21.31 15.30
CA GLY A 100 -4.40 20.35 14.51
C GLY A 100 -5.85 20.19 14.92
N GLY A 101 -6.22 20.69 16.12
CA GLY A 101 -7.54 20.44 16.70
C GLY A 101 -7.75 18.98 17.13
N PHE A 102 -8.91 18.68 17.61
CA PHE A 102 -9.35 17.35 18.03
C PHE A 102 -10.39 16.79 17.05
N ILE A 103 -10.43 15.48 16.94
CA ILE A 103 -11.52 14.80 16.25
C ILE A 103 -12.68 14.66 17.23
N THR A 104 -13.73 15.44 17.02
CA THR A 104 -14.96 15.34 17.81
C THR A 104 -15.77 14.14 17.30
N PRO A 105 -16.20 13.22 18.17
CA PRO A 105 -17.08 12.13 17.77
C PRO A 105 -18.35 12.65 17.08
N PRO A 106 -18.74 12.10 15.93
CA PRO A 106 -19.86 12.60 15.15
C PRO A 106 -21.22 12.44 15.84
N GLU A 107 -21.29 11.59 16.86
CA GLU A 107 -22.47 11.35 17.70
C GLU A 107 -22.66 12.40 18.82
N PHE A 108 -21.67 13.27 19.05
CA PHE A 108 -21.78 14.31 20.07
C PHE A 108 -22.64 15.46 19.57
N ASP A 109 -23.53 15.96 20.47
CA ASP A 109 -24.23 17.22 20.26
C ASP A 109 -23.29 18.43 20.52
N GLU A 110 -23.78 19.65 20.26
CA GLU A 110 -22.98 20.86 20.43
C GLU A 110 -22.47 21.07 21.86
N ALA A 111 -23.27 20.70 22.86
CA ALA A 111 -22.91 20.86 24.29
C ALA A 111 -21.80 19.85 24.65
N GLN A 112 -21.94 18.61 24.25
CA GLN A 112 -20.93 17.55 24.44
C GLN A 112 -19.63 17.88 23.72
N ALA A 113 -19.70 18.42 22.51
CA ALA A 113 -18.53 18.82 21.75
C ALA A 113 -17.74 19.97 22.39
N VAL A 114 -18.40 20.85 23.18
CA VAL A 114 -17.73 21.94 23.91
C VAL A 114 -17.02 21.41 25.16
N GLU A 115 -17.54 20.36 25.78
CA GLU A 115 -16.94 19.76 26.98
C GLU A 115 -15.81 18.75 26.65
N TYR A 116 -15.79 18.23 25.45
CA TYR A 116 -14.79 17.25 24.96
C TYR A 116 -13.43 17.90 24.67
#